data_320912a81c2f1487a0dda2f10328c757
#
_entry.id   320912a81c2f1487a0dda2f10328c757
#
_cell.length_a   1.000
_cell.length_b   1.000
_cell.length_c   1.000
_cell.angle_alpha   90.00
_cell.angle_beta   90.00
_cell.angle_gamma   90.00
#
_symmetry.space_group_name_H-M   'P 1'
#
loop_
_entity.id
_entity.type
_entity.pdbx_description
1 polymer ?
#
loop_
_entity_poly.entity_id
_entity_poly.type
_entity_poly.pdbx_seq_one_letter_code
_entity_poly.pdbx_strand_id
1 'polypeptide(L)'
;MPTYRRPLNQQQRDILALLARFRFGTCTLFSQSLSTSLRYTHERLRILVEQEYIGKRYDNSYKLAGRSAEYYLLPKGIAMLAENDIASPKLVKLLAKDERASDRFVRHCLSILGAAAQLKSLYGKNLQFRTRSDYAGNTLFPQPLPDGYAFIESPGTEERTHYFIECFDGTMPESVMRATITKHIEFYDNDNWESDTRYPSIVLICRDERLKTKVEKWVQKAVAEGWSDNLHFELLIVTP
;
A
#
# COMPACT_ATOMS: atom_id res chain seq x y z
N MET A 1 6.73 37.48 17.21
CA MET A 1 8.09 36.95 17.27
C MET A 1 8.20 35.81 16.26
N PRO A 2 9.21 35.76 15.38
CA PRO A 2 9.37 34.60 14.50
C PRO A 2 9.71 33.39 15.36
N THR A 3 8.77 32.44 15.46
CA THR A 3 9.04 31.15 16.07
C THR A 3 10.07 30.43 15.20
N TYR A 4 11.29 30.30 15.69
CA TYR A 4 12.35 29.55 15.04
C TYR A 4 11.90 28.09 14.93
N ARG A 5 11.40 27.73 13.76
CA ARG A 5 10.92 26.37 13.49
C ARG A 5 12.15 25.50 13.21
N ARG A 6 12.38 24.54 14.11
CA ARG A 6 13.43 23.54 13.87
C ARG A 6 13.16 22.82 12.54
N PRO A 7 14.16 22.57 11.74
CA PRO A 7 14.01 21.78 10.51
C PRO A 7 13.47 20.39 10.85
N LEU A 8 12.69 19.81 9.93
CA LEU A 8 12.16 18.45 10.09
C LEU A 8 13.32 17.46 10.25
N ASN A 9 13.20 16.59 11.24
CA ASN A 9 14.15 15.49 11.40
C ASN A 9 13.89 14.37 10.37
N GLN A 10 14.80 13.40 10.27
CA GLN A 10 14.72 12.34 9.27
C GLN A 10 13.44 11.55 9.38
N GLN A 11 13.01 11.15 10.57
CA GLN A 11 11.79 10.36 10.74
C GLN A 11 10.51 11.14 10.35
N GLN A 12 10.47 12.44 10.58
CA GLN A 12 9.36 13.27 10.11
C GLN A 12 9.32 13.29 8.58
N ARG A 13 10.48 13.39 7.91
CA ARG A 13 10.58 13.28 6.46
C ARG A 13 10.16 11.90 5.96
N ASP A 14 10.55 10.82 6.66
CA ASP A 14 10.16 9.45 6.32
C ASP A 14 8.64 9.24 6.42
N ILE A 15 7.98 9.81 7.44
CA ILE A 15 6.52 9.79 7.57
C ILE A 15 5.87 10.51 6.39
N LEU A 16 6.37 11.70 6.01
CA LEU A 16 5.84 12.45 4.87
C LEU A 16 6.05 11.68 3.55
N ALA A 17 7.20 11.02 3.37
CA ALA A 17 7.48 10.18 2.21
C ALA A 17 6.54 8.96 2.14
N LEU A 18 6.27 8.31 3.28
CA LEU A 18 5.27 7.23 3.36
C LEU A 18 3.87 7.73 2.98
N LEU A 19 3.46 8.91 3.47
CA LEU A 19 2.19 9.51 3.11
C LEU A 19 2.11 9.90 1.63
N ALA A 20 3.20 10.37 1.03
CA ALA A 20 3.24 10.63 -0.41
C ALA A 20 2.99 9.35 -1.21
N ARG A 21 3.55 8.24 -0.77
CA ARG A 21 3.50 6.95 -1.45
C ARG A 21 2.19 6.20 -1.21
N PHE A 22 1.73 6.13 0.03
CA PHE A 22 0.57 5.33 0.44
C PHE A 22 -0.69 6.16 0.66
N ARG A 23 -0.62 7.48 0.60
CA ARG A 23 -1.70 8.45 0.74
C ARG A 23 -2.22 8.63 2.17
N PHE A 24 -2.43 7.52 2.89
CA PHE A 24 -2.92 7.50 4.27
C PHE A 24 -2.09 6.56 5.15
N GLY A 25 -2.09 6.85 6.46
CA GLY A 25 -1.44 5.97 7.44
C GLY A 25 -1.97 6.21 8.85
N THR A 26 -1.75 5.24 9.74
CA THR A 26 -2.02 5.33 11.17
C THR A 26 -0.71 5.34 11.95
N CYS A 27 -0.78 5.72 13.24
CA CYS A 27 0.39 5.68 14.12
C CYS A 27 1.02 4.28 14.16
N THR A 28 0.19 3.24 14.24
CA THR A 28 0.63 1.83 14.25
C THR A 28 1.37 1.46 12.97
N LEU A 29 0.79 1.77 11.80
CA LEU A 29 1.38 1.43 10.52
C LEU A 29 2.70 2.17 10.27
N PHE A 30 2.81 3.43 10.67
CA PHE A 30 4.07 4.17 10.59
C PHE A 30 5.13 3.58 11.53
N SER A 31 4.74 3.24 12.77
CA SER A 31 5.62 2.61 13.74
C SER A 31 6.21 1.30 13.20
N GLN A 32 5.38 0.45 12.61
CA GLN A 32 5.78 -0.81 11.97
C GLN A 32 6.68 -0.56 10.75
N SER A 33 6.27 0.32 9.83
CA SER A 33 7.00 0.59 8.59
C SER A 33 8.40 1.18 8.83
N LEU A 34 8.56 1.98 9.91
CA LEU A 34 9.80 2.66 10.26
C LEU A 34 10.58 1.96 11.37
N SER A 35 10.08 0.82 11.90
CA SER A 35 10.68 0.08 13.02
C SER A 35 10.95 0.96 14.25
N THR A 36 9.95 1.77 14.64
CA THR A 36 10.03 2.71 15.75
C THR A 36 8.97 2.43 16.80
N SER A 37 9.11 2.98 18.02
CA SER A 37 8.07 2.82 19.05
C SER A 37 6.82 3.66 18.75
N LEU A 38 5.65 3.16 19.14
CA LEU A 38 4.38 3.87 19.02
C LEU A 38 4.42 5.25 19.66
N ARG A 39 5.00 5.34 20.88
CA ARG A 39 5.12 6.60 21.61
C ARG A 39 5.92 7.64 20.83
N TYR A 40 7.05 7.23 20.29
CA TYR A 40 7.91 8.12 19.51
C TYR A 40 7.25 8.55 18.21
N THR A 41 6.62 7.62 17.50
CA THR A 41 5.87 7.92 16.27
C THR A 41 4.70 8.88 16.54
N HIS A 42 3.94 8.65 17.62
CA HIS A 42 2.85 9.54 18.03
C HIS A 42 3.32 10.97 18.26
N GLU A 43 4.46 11.17 18.93
CA GLU A 43 5.02 12.49 19.15
C GLU A 43 5.43 13.17 17.84
N ARG A 44 5.98 12.42 16.86
CA ARG A 44 6.32 12.97 15.54
C ARG A 44 5.08 13.38 14.76
N LEU A 45 4.04 12.55 14.80
CA LEU A 45 2.75 12.88 14.18
C LEU A 45 2.11 14.12 14.82
N ARG A 46 2.14 14.25 16.15
CA ARG A 46 1.64 15.43 16.86
C ARG A 46 2.31 16.70 16.35
N ILE A 47 3.65 16.71 16.27
CA ILE A 47 4.42 17.87 15.78
C ILE A 47 4.08 18.18 14.31
N LEU A 48 3.97 17.17 13.45
CA LEU A 48 3.63 17.36 12.04
C LEU A 48 2.22 17.94 11.85
N VAL A 49 1.25 17.54 12.69
CA VAL A 49 -0.12 18.10 12.69
C VAL A 49 -0.08 19.56 13.18
N GLU A 50 0.59 19.85 14.30
CA GLU A 50 0.72 21.21 14.86
C GLU A 50 1.41 22.18 13.87
N GLN A 51 2.32 21.66 13.06
CA GLN A 51 3.03 22.44 12.04
C GLN A 51 2.30 22.47 10.68
N GLU A 52 1.13 21.87 10.58
CA GLU A 52 0.29 21.82 9.36
C GLU A 52 0.96 21.15 8.15
N TYR A 53 1.87 20.18 8.37
CA TYR A 53 2.38 19.34 7.30
C TYR A 53 1.41 18.21 6.94
N ILE A 54 0.69 17.70 7.95
CA ILE A 54 -0.27 16.60 7.81
C ILE A 54 -1.60 16.95 8.45
N GLY A 55 -2.69 16.45 7.86
CA GLY A 55 -4.03 16.47 8.44
C GLY A 55 -4.30 15.19 9.23
N LYS A 56 -5.32 15.25 10.10
CA LYS A 56 -5.75 14.14 10.94
C LYS A 56 -7.25 13.95 10.81
N ARG A 57 -7.68 12.73 10.44
CA ARG A 57 -9.08 12.29 10.48
C ARG A 57 -9.30 11.55 11.79
N TYR A 58 -10.02 12.15 12.72
CA TYR A 58 -10.36 11.56 14.01
C TYR A 58 -11.46 12.36 14.71
N ASP A 59 -12.63 11.81 14.78
CA ASP A 59 -13.79 12.41 15.44
C ASP A 59 -14.46 11.41 16.42
N ASN A 60 -15.64 11.74 16.92
CA ASN A 60 -16.37 10.88 17.84
C ASN A 60 -16.79 9.55 17.22
N SER A 61 -17.03 9.49 15.91
CA SER A 61 -17.39 8.24 15.21
C SER A 61 -16.22 7.25 15.21
N TYR A 62 -14.99 7.75 15.07
CA TYR A 62 -13.76 6.94 15.18
C TYR A 62 -13.62 6.31 16.56
N LYS A 63 -13.86 7.11 17.62
CA LYS A 63 -13.79 6.63 19.01
C LYS A 63 -14.80 5.52 19.28
N LEU A 64 -16.05 5.73 18.86
CA LEU A 64 -17.13 4.76 19.04
C LEU A 64 -16.87 3.45 18.26
N ALA A 65 -16.25 3.55 17.10
CA ALA A 65 -15.90 2.40 16.27
C ALA A 65 -14.55 1.75 16.65
N GLY A 66 -13.83 2.24 17.68
CA GLY A 66 -12.50 1.76 18.06
C GLY A 66 -11.43 1.96 16.97
N ARG A 67 -11.64 2.92 16.06
CA ARG A 67 -10.73 3.20 14.95
C ARG A 67 -9.58 4.09 15.38
N SER A 68 -8.38 3.83 14.87
CA SER A 68 -7.22 4.69 15.02
C SER A 68 -7.37 5.98 14.21
N ALA A 69 -6.68 7.04 14.64
CA ALA A 69 -6.56 8.26 13.83
C ALA A 69 -5.82 7.97 12.52
N GLU A 70 -6.34 8.54 11.42
CA GLU A 70 -5.80 8.44 10.09
C GLU A 70 -5.16 9.77 9.69
N TYR A 71 -3.98 9.72 9.06
CA TYR A 71 -3.20 10.90 8.70
C TYR A 71 -3.01 10.96 7.20
N TYR A 72 -2.96 12.18 6.65
CA TYR A 72 -2.76 12.48 5.23
C TYR A 72 -1.97 13.78 5.06
N LEU A 73 -1.44 14.04 3.87
CA LEU A 73 -0.64 15.24 3.59
C LEU A 73 -1.54 16.48 3.42
N LEU A 74 -1.13 17.58 4.04
CA LEU A 74 -1.67 18.91 3.80
C LEU A 74 -0.82 19.67 2.76
N PRO A 75 -1.33 20.79 2.19
CA PRO A 75 -0.62 21.56 1.14
C PRO A 75 0.83 21.87 1.47
N LYS A 76 1.14 22.21 2.72
CA LYS A 76 2.51 22.48 3.16
C LYS A 76 3.44 21.25 3.10
N GLY A 77 2.93 20.08 3.50
CA GLY A 77 3.67 18.82 3.38
C GLY A 77 3.90 18.42 1.93
N ILE A 78 2.89 18.61 1.08
CA ILE A 78 2.96 18.36 -0.36
C ILE A 78 3.99 19.27 -1.01
N ALA A 79 3.98 20.58 -0.71
CA ALA A 79 4.94 21.54 -1.23
C ALA A 79 6.39 21.18 -0.86
N MET A 80 6.62 20.82 0.41
CA MET A 80 7.95 20.40 0.86
C MET A 80 8.45 19.15 0.11
N LEU A 81 7.57 18.18 -0.18
CA LEU A 81 7.94 16.99 -0.94
C LEU A 81 8.21 17.31 -2.42
N ALA A 82 7.48 18.25 -3.02
CA ALA A 82 7.69 18.70 -4.38
C ALA A 82 9.02 19.46 -4.53
N GLU A 83 9.35 20.34 -3.57
CA GLU A 83 10.61 21.09 -3.53
C GLU A 83 11.85 20.20 -3.39
N ASN A 84 11.69 18.99 -2.85
CA ASN A 84 12.76 18.00 -2.70
C ASN A 84 12.71 16.87 -3.77
N ASP A 85 11.99 17.06 -4.86
CA ASP A 85 11.82 16.11 -5.98
C ASP A 85 11.27 14.72 -5.56
N ILE A 86 10.62 14.63 -4.39
CA ILE A 86 10.01 13.39 -3.88
C ILE A 86 8.61 13.18 -4.49
N ALA A 87 7.91 14.25 -4.83
CA ALA A 87 6.56 14.19 -5.41
C ALA A 87 6.52 14.84 -6.80
N SER A 88 6.20 14.03 -7.82
CA SER A 88 5.98 14.52 -9.18
C SER A 88 4.74 15.44 -9.26
N PRO A 89 4.65 16.33 -10.27
CA PRO A 89 3.47 17.21 -10.46
C PRO A 89 2.14 16.45 -10.55
N LYS A 90 2.15 15.23 -11.13
CA LYS A 90 0.98 14.34 -11.19
C LYS A 90 0.58 13.86 -9.80
N LEU A 91 1.56 13.44 -8.99
CA LEU A 91 1.34 13.00 -7.62
C LEU A 91 0.82 14.14 -6.73
N VAL A 92 1.38 15.34 -6.84
CA VAL A 92 0.91 16.55 -6.13
C VAL A 92 -0.58 16.78 -6.34
N LYS A 93 -1.07 16.69 -7.60
CA LYS A 93 -2.50 16.85 -7.93
C LYS A 93 -3.38 15.74 -7.32
N LEU A 94 -2.84 14.54 -7.13
CA LEU A 94 -3.56 13.43 -6.49
C LEU A 94 -3.63 13.64 -4.98
N LEU A 95 -2.52 13.97 -4.33
CA LEU A 95 -2.42 14.20 -2.89
C LEU A 95 -3.31 15.34 -2.40
N ALA A 96 -3.46 16.40 -3.19
CA ALA A 96 -4.33 17.53 -2.86
C ALA A 96 -5.83 17.17 -2.71
N LYS A 97 -6.24 15.95 -3.12
CA LYS A 97 -7.62 15.45 -2.98
C LYS A 97 -7.84 14.60 -1.73
N ASP A 98 -6.80 14.27 -0.97
CA ASP A 98 -6.86 13.30 0.12
C ASP A 98 -7.73 13.76 1.29
N GLU A 99 -7.79 15.05 1.56
CA GLU A 99 -8.66 15.60 2.59
C GLU A 99 -10.14 15.19 2.42
N ARG A 100 -10.59 15.10 1.16
CA ARG A 100 -11.98 14.76 0.79
C ARG A 100 -12.16 13.29 0.39
N ALA A 101 -11.17 12.44 0.67
CA ALA A 101 -11.23 11.03 0.30
C ALA A 101 -12.34 10.30 1.07
N SER A 102 -13.01 9.37 0.38
CA SER A 102 -14.01 8.52 1.00
C SER A 102 -13.36 7.53 1.99
N ASP A 103 -14.11 7.12 3.01
CA ASP A 103 -13.66 6.13 3.99
C ASP A 103 -13.26 4.79 3.35
N ARG A 104 -13.93 4.41 2.26
CA ARG A 104 -13.56 3.21 1.49
C ARG A 104 -12.15 3.35 0.90
N PHE A 105 -11.87 4.47 0.25
CA PHE A 105 -10.55 4.72 -0.33
C PHE A 105 -9.46 4.78 0.73
N VAL A 106 -9.72 5.45 1.86
CA VAL A 106 -8.78 5.52 2.98
C VAL A 106 -8.46 4.12 3.51
N ARG A 107 -9.48 3.30 3.78
CA ARG A 107 -9.27 1.92 4.26
C ARG A 107 -8.46 1.08 3.28
N HIS A 108 -8.71 1.23 1.99
CA HIS A 108 -7.93 0.55 0.97
C HIS A 108 -6.45 0.98 0.99
N CYS A 109 -6.16 2.27 1.08
CA CYS A 109 -4.79 2.77 1.24
C CYS A 109 -4.09 2.24 2.50
N LEU A 110 -4.82 2.17 3.63
CA LEU A 110 -4.29 1.60 4.87
C LEU A 110 -3.98 0.10 4.73
N SER A 111 -4.81 -0.64 4.02
CA SER A 111 -4.56 -2.07 3.74
C SER A 111 -3.30 -2.26 2.90
N ILE A 112 -3.05 -1.40 1.90
CA ILE A 112 -1.82 -1.46 1.08
C ILE A 112 -0.59 -1.13 1.94
N LEU A 113 -0.64 -0.10 2.79
CA LEU A 113 0.47 0.22 3.71
C LEU A 113 0.70 -0.91 4.72
N GLY A 114 -0.37 -1.53 5.26
CA GLY A 114 -0.28 -2.69 6.14
C GLY A 114 0.39 -3.88 5.47
N ALA A 115 -0.01 -4.19 4.24
CA ALA A 115 0.61 -5.23 3.42
C ALA A 115 2.12 -4.97 3.22
N ALA A 116 2.49 -3.76 2.84
CA ALA A 116 3.88 -3.37 2.65
C ALA A 116 4.70 -3.49 3.95
N ALA A 117 4.15 -3.07 5.09
CA ALA A 117 4.79 -3.19 6.39
C ALA A 117 5.00 -4.65 6.81
N GLN A 118 3.99 -5.51 6.63
CA GLN A 118 4.07 -6.93 6.95
C GLN A 118 5.07 -7.66 6.04
N LEU A 119 5.01 -7.46 4.74
CA LEU A 119 5.95 -8.05 3.79
C LEU A 119 7.39 -7.61 4.10
N LYS A 120 7.60 -6.34 4.45
CA LYS A 120 8.90 -5.85 4.90
C LYS A 120 9.37 -6.53 6.19
N SER A 121 8.46 -6.83 7.11
CA SER A 121 8.78 -7.57 8.33
C SER A 121 9.19 -9.03 8.04
N LEU A 122 8.55 -9.67 7.07
CA LEU A 122 8.84 -11.06 6.67
C LEU A 122 10.12 -11.19 5.87
N TYR A 123 10.34 -10.31 4.90
CA TYR A 123 11.45 -10.42 3.93
C TYR A 123 12.60 -9.44 4.18
N GLY A 124 12.45 -8.53 5.16
CA GLY A 124 13.51 -7.63 5.59
C GLY A 124 13.89 -6.59 4.55
N LYS A 125 15.17 -6.20 4.57
CA LYS A 125 15.71 -5.10 3.74
C LYS A 125 15.74 -5.42 2.24
N ASN A 126 15.70 -6.67 1.88
CA ASN A 126 15.78 -7.12 0.49
C ASN A 126 14.46 -6.93 -0.26
N LEU A 127 13.36 -6.65 0.46
CA LEU A 127 12.08 -6.38 -0.16
C LEU A 127 12.04 -4.95 -0.72
N GLN A 128 11.78 -4.86 -2.00
CA GLN A 128 11.40 -3.63 -2.69
C GLN A 128 9.89 -3.66 -2.96
N PHE A 129 9.14 -2.75 -2.36
CA PHE A 129 7.70 -2.63 -2.58
C PHE A 129 7.43 -1.38 -3.41
N ARG A 130 6.60 -1.46 -4.44
CA ARG A 130 6.15 -0.36 -5.29
C ARG A 130 4.64 -0.26 -5.26
N THR A 131 4.12 0.95 -5.15
CA THR A 131 2.68 1.23 -5.21
C THR A 131 2.25 1.49 -6.65
N ARG A 132 0.95 1.46 -6.90
CA ARG A 132 0.36 1.79 -8.20
C ARG A 132 0.87 3.11 -8.79
N SER A 133 1.22 4.08 -7.95
CA SER A 133 1.80 5.36 -8.38
C SER A 133 3.20 5.22 -9.00
N ASP A 134 3.99 4.27 -8.49
CA ASP A 134 5.38 4.06 -8.89
C ASP A 134 5.50 3.42 -10.29
N TYR A 135 4.44 2.74 -10.75
CA TYR A 135 4.38 2.10 -12.08
C TYR A 135 3.16 2.53 -12.90
N ALA A 136 2.58 3.68 -12.59
CA ALA A 136 1.47 4.24 -13.35
C ALA A 136 1.86 4.47 -14.82
N GLY A 137 1.04 3.89 -15.73
CA GLY A 137 1.30 3.92 -17.16
C GLY A 137 2.11 2.73 -17.70
N ASN A 138 2.48 1.79 -16.84
CA ASN A 138 3.05 0.50 -17.31
C ASN A 138 1.95 -0.33 -17.98
N THR A 139 2.15 -0.66 -19.24
CA THR A 139 1.24 -1.47 -20.05
C THR A 139 1.56 -2.96 -19.99
N LEU A 140 2.73 -3.34 -19.42
CA LEU A 140 3.17 -4.72 -19.27
C LEU A 140 2.56 -5.42 -18.04
N PHE A 141 1.75 -4.72 -17.26
CA PHE A 141 1.10 -5.26 -16.06
C PHE A 141 -0.40 -5.48 -16.31
N PRO A 142 -1.04 -6.45 -15.63
CA PRO A 142 -2.48 -6.68 -15.70
C PRO A 142 -3.29 -5.41 -15.47
N GLN A 143 -4.37 -5.19 -16.24
CA GLN A 143 -5.24 -4.02 -16.13
C GLN A 143 -6.60 -4.40 -15.53
N PRO A 144 -7.12 -3.61 -14.58
CA PRO A 144 -6.51 -2.47 -13.91
C PRO A 144 -5.25 -2.88 -13.15
N LEU A 145 -4.28 -1.96 -13.02
CA LEU A 145 -3.00 -2.22 -12.35
C LEU A 145 -3.19 -2.83 -10.94
N PRO A 146 -2.34 -3.79 -10.51
CA PRO A 146 -2.32 -4.31 -9.14
C PRO A 146 -2.21 -3.20 -8.10
N ASP A 147 -2.59 -3.45 -6.86
CA ASP A 147 -2.46 -2.48 -5.76
C ASP A 147 -1.01 -2.24 -5.38
N GLY A 148 -0.17 -3.27 -5.52
CA GLY A 148 1.26 -3.20 -5.31
C GLY A 148 2.01 -4.17 -6.21
N TYR A 149 3.29 -3.88 -6.39
CA TYR A 149 4.26 -4.76 -7.00
C TYR A 149 5.48 -4.84 -6.09
N ALA A 150 5.90 -6.04 -5.75
CA ALA A 150 7.06 -6.22 -4.91
C ALA A 150 8.06 -7.19 -5.56
N PHE A 151 9.33 -7.02 -5.24
CA PHE A 151 10.35 -8.00 -5.55
C PHE A 151 11.35 -8.14 -4.42
N ILE A 152 11.90 -9.35 -4.30
CA ILE A 152 12.93 -9.70 -3.33
C ILE A 152 14.20 -10.02 -4.09
N GLU A 153 15.28 -9.35 -3.73
CA GLU A 153 16.62 -9.61 -4.27
C GLU A 153 17.27 -10.73 -3.47
N SER A 154 17.65 -11.83 -4.14
CA SER A 154 18.36 -12.94 -3.52
C SER A 154 19.79 -12.53 -3.19
N PRO A 155 20.27 -12.70 -1.94
CA PRO A 155 21.64 -12.33 -1.58
C PRO A 155 22.67 -13.08 -2.43
N GLY A 156 23.53 -12.33 -3.14
CA GLY A 156 24.65 -12.89 -3.92
C GLY A 156 24.30 -13.40 -5.32
N THR A 157 23.07 -13.21 -5.78
CA THR A 157 22.67 -13.50 -7.15
C THR A 157 21.92 -12.30 -7.74
N GLU A 158 21.78 -12.26 -9.08
CA GLU A 158 20.92 -11.27 -9.75
C GLU A 158 19.45 -11.72 -9.81
N GLU A 159 19.13 -12.88 -9.22
CA GLU A 159 17.80 -13.42 -9.24
C GLU A 159 16.85 -12.62 -8.37
N ARG A 160 15.68 -12.30 -8.92
CA ARG A 160 14.59 -11.62 -8.24
C ARG A 160 13.34 -12.47 -8.24
N THR A 161 12.71 -12.59 -7.10
CA THR A 161 11.36 -13.15 -7.01
C THR A 161 10.36 -12.00 -7.01
N HIS A 162 9.41 -12.04 -7.93
CA HIS A 162 8.45 -10.98 -8.19
C HIS A 162 7.05 -11.33 -7.67
N TYR A 163 6.31 -10.31 -7.20
CA TYR A 163 4.98 -10.46 -6.62
C TYR A 163 4.05 -9.34 -7.10
N PHE A 164 2.84 -9.70 -7.53
CA PHE A 164 1.72 -8.78 -7.63
C PHE A 164 0.93 -8.82 -6.33
N ILE A 165 0.55 -7.66 -5.80
CA ILE A 165 -0.16 -7.54 -4.54
C ILE A 165 -1.55 -6.99 -4.79
N GLU A 166 -2.59 -7.68 -4.31
CA GLU A 166 -3.98 -7.24 -4.35
C GLU A 166 -4.56 -7.22 -2.94
N CYS A 167 -5.16 -6.11 -2.52
CA CYS A 167 -5.67 -5.92 -1.17
C CYS A 167 -7.20 -6.02 -1.13
N PHE A 168 -7.72 -7.10 -0.55
CA PHE A 168 -9.15 -7.33 -0.35
C PHE A 168 -9.57 -6.85 1.04
N ASP A 169 -9.90 -5.58 1.15
CA ASP A 169 -10.08 -4.85 2.42
C ASP A 169 -11.49 -5.01 3.06
N GLY A 170 -12.31 -5.90 2.58
CA GLY A 170 -13.65 -6.13 3.11
C GLY A 170 -14.67 -5.01 2.82
N THR A 171 -14.28 -3.88 2.26
CA THR A 171 -15.19 -2.87 1.69
C THR A 171 -15.38 -3.05 0.19
N MET A 172 -14.53 -3.88 -0.42
CA MET A 172 -14.59 -4.23 -1.82
C MET A 172 -15.73 -5.24 -2.07
N PRO A 173 -16.59 -5.06 -3.08
CA PRO A 173 -17.59 -6.04 -3.45
C PRO A 173 -16.95 -7.38 -3.87
N GLU A 174 -17.61 -8.51 -3.52
CA GLU A 174 -17.12 -9.85 -3.90
C GLU A 174 -16.95 -10.03 -5.41
N SER A 175 -17.82 -9.41 -6.21
CA SER A 175 -17.71 -9.43 -7.67
C SER A 175 -16.42 -8.78 -8.17
N VAL A 176 -15.98 -7.70 -7.53
CA VAL A 176 -14.71 -7.01 -7.88
C VAL A 176 -13.51 -7.86 -7.48
N MET A 177 -13.54 -8.50 -6.30
CA MET A 177 -12.48 -9.41 -5.85
C MET A 177 -12.32 -10.59 -6.82
N ARG A 178 -13.44 -11.21 -7.24
CA ARG A 178 -13.41 -12.30 -8.22
C ARG A 178 -12.86 -11.83 -9.57
N ALA A 179 -13.35 -10.69 -10.07
CA ALA A 179 -12.84 -10.11 -11.32
C ALA A 179 -11.33 -9.81 -11.25
N THR A 180 -10.82 -9.43 -10.07
CA THR A 180 -9.38 -9.25 -9.86
C THR A 180 -8.59 -10.57 -9.98
N ILE A 181 -9.12 -11.68 -9.44
CA ILE A 181 -8.51 -13.00 -9.59
C ILE A 181 -8.51 -13.41 -11.07
N THR A 182 -9.68 -13.34 -11.72
CA THR A 182 -9.85 -13.68 -13.15
C THR A 182 -8.91 -12.86 -14.04
N LYS A 183 -8.75 -11.57 -13.77
CA LYS A 183 -7.83 -10.67 -14.48
C LYS A 183 -6.39 -11.23 -14.54
N HIS A 184 -5.87 -11.73 -13.42
CA HIS A 184 -4.51 -12.28 -13.38
C HIS A 184 -4.41 -13.60 -14.15
N ILE A 185 -5.44 -14.43 -14.09
CA ILE A 185 -5.51 -15.69 -14.84
C ILE A 185 -5.55 -15.39 -16.34
N GLU A 186 -6.48 -14.55 -16.79
CA GLU A 186 -6.61 -14.14 -18.20
C GLU A 186 -5.33 -13.49 -18.73
N PHE A 187 -4.65 -12.68 -17.91
CA PHE A 187 -3.41 -12.03 -18.29
C PHE A 187 -2.28 -13.06 -18.48
N TYR A 188 -2.23 -14.06 -17.60
CA TYR A 188 -1.27 -15.16 -17.68
C TYR A 188 -1.56 -16.09 -18.88
N ASP A 189 -2.82 -16.54 -19.03
CA ASP A 189 -3.25 -17.48 -20.08
C ASP A 189 -3.10 -16.89 -21.49
N ASN A 190 -3.18 -15.56 -21.63
CA ASN A 190 -2.96 -14.87 -22.90
C ASN A 190 -1.48 -14.57 -23.19
N ASP A 191 -0.53 -15.08 -22.38
CA ASP A 191 0.92 -14.88 -22.54
C ASP A 191 1.33 -13.39 -22.64
N ASN A 192 0.63 -12.52 -21.87
CA ASN A 192 0.85 -11.08 -21.90
C ASN A 192 2.08 -10.63 -21.06
N TRP A 193 2.80 -11.56 -20.44
CA TRP A 193 3.99 -11.26 -19.67
C TRP A 193 5.23 -11.23 -20.57
N GLU A 194 5.55 -10.06 -21.12
CA GLU A 194 6.69 -9.83 -22.02
C GLU A 194 8.00 -9.64 -21.23
N SER A 195 8.36 -10.58 -20.36
CA SER A 195 9.59 -10.50 -19.57
C SER A 195 10.30 -11.85 -19.58
N ASP A 196 11.62 -11.82 -19.63
CA ASP A 196 12.48 -13.00 -19.46
C ASP A 196 12.41 -13.61 -18.05
N THR A 197 11.73 -12.94 -17.11
CA THR A 197 11.55 -13.42 -15.75
C THR A 197 10.29 -14.27 -15.63
N ARG A 198 10.29 -15.20 -14.65
CA ARG A 198 9.09 -15.96 -14.30
C ARG A 198 7.94 -15.01 -13.97
N TYR A 199 6.70 -15.39 -14.32
CA TYR A 199 5.50 -14.63 -13.96
C TYR A 199 5.45 -14.40 -12.44
N PRO A 200 5.13 -13.16 -11.98
CA PRO A 200 5.06 -12.84 -10.54
C PRO A 200 4.03 -13.70 -9.81
N SER A 201 4.36 -14.19 -8.63
CA SER A 201 3.37 -14.78 -7.73
C SER A 201 2.35 -13.73 -7.30
N ILE A 202 1.09 -14.12 -7.19
CA ILE A 202 -0.01 -13.20 -6.85
C ILE A 202 -0.29 -13.32 -5.36
N VAL A 203 -0.04 -12.27 -4.62
CA VAL A 203 -0.31 -12.21 -3.17
C VAL A 203 -1.65 -11.51 -2.95
N LEU A 204 -2.63 -12.27 -2.46
CA LEU A 204 -3.96 -11.78 -2.12
C LEU A 204 -4.01 -11.50 -0.62
N ILE A 205 -4.09 -10.23 -0.25
CA ILE A 205 -4.16 -9.78 1.14
C ILE A 205 -5.62 -9.75 1.57
N CYS A 206 -5.98 -10.61 2.53
CA CYS A 206 -7.33 -10.70 3.07
C CYS A 206 -7.41 -10.04 4.45
N ARG A 207 -8.55 -9.41 4.76
CA ARG A 207 -8.79 -8.76 6.05
C ARG A 207 -8.86 -9.74 7.22
N ASP A 208 -9.41 -10.93 7.01
CA ASP A 208 -9.67 -11.92 8.03
C ASP A 208 -9.72 -13.35 7.45
N GLU A 209 -9.71 -14.36 8.33
CA GLU A 209 -9.75 -15.78 7.96
C GLU A 209 -11.02 -16.16 7.19
N ARG A 210 -12.16 -15.54 7.49
CA ARG A 210 -13.42 -15.81 6.79
C ARG A 210 -13.34 -15.39 5.32
N LEU A 211 -12.78 -14.21 5.06
CA LEU A 211 -12.57 -13.74 3.69
C LEU A 211 -11.52 -14.59 2.99
N LYS A 212 -10.41 -14.92 3.66
CA LYS A 212 -9.35 -15.77 3.11
C LYS A 212 -9.91 -17.11 2.63
N THR A 213 -10.70 -17.82 3.46
CA THR A 213 -11.32 -19.10 3.08
C THR A 213 -12.26 -18.97 1.87
N LYS A 214 -12.98 -17.85 1.74
CA LYS A 214 -13.80 -17.59 0.55
C LYS A 214 -12.95 -17.38 -0.69
N VAL A 215 -11.90 -16.58 -0.58
CA VAL A 215 -10.98 -16.24 -1.68
C VAL A 215 -10.24 -17.50 -2.15
N GLU A 216 -9.80 -18.37 -1.24
CA GLU A 216 -9.22 -19.68 -1.57
C GLU A 216 -10.11 -20.50 -2.49
N LYS A 217 -11.41 -20.60 -2.16
CA LYS A 217 -12.38 -21.32 -2.99
C LYS A 217 -12.56 -20.69 -4.37
N TRP A 218 -12.53 -19.34 -4.45
CA TRP A 218 -12.63 -18.65 -5.74
C TRP A 218 -11.38 -18.87 -6.59
N VAL A 219 -10.20 -18.82 -5.99
CA VAL A 219 -8.93 -19.11 -6.69
C VAL A 219 -8.94 -20.55 -7.20
N GLN A 220 -9.24 -21.53 -6.34
CA GLN A 220 -9.29 -22.95 -6.73
C GLN A 220 -10.25 -23.18 -7.90
N LYS A 221 -11.45 -22.57 -7.85
CA LYS A 221 -12.42 -22.69 -8.94
C LYS A 221 -11.89 -22.05 -10.23
N ALA A 222 -11.37 -20.83 -10.15
CA ALA A 222 -10.90 -20.09 -11.31
C ALA A 222 -9.69 -20.75 -11.99
N VAL A 223 -8.75 -21.29 -11.20
CA VAL A 223 -7.60 -22.05 -11.71
C VAL A 223 -8.04 -23.36 -12.38
N ALA A 224 -9.04 -24.08 -11.80
CA ALA A 224 -9.56 -25.30 -12.41
C ALA A 224 -10.33 -25.07 -13.74
N GLU A 225 -10.85 -23.86 -13.96
CA GLU A 225 -11.51 -23.45 -15.20
C GLU A 225 -10.54 -22.88 -16.27
N GLY A 226 -9.28 -22.55 -15.89
CA GLY A 226 -8.22 -21.99 -16.75
C GLY A 226 -7.11 -22.98 -17.07
N TRP A 227 -6.12 -22.53 -17.84
CA TRP A 227 -4.90 -23.29 -18.20
C TRP A 227 -3.72 -22.99 -17.27
N SER A 228 -3.97 -22.45 -16.08
CA SER A 228 -3.03 -21.74 -15.21
C SER A 228 -2.39 -22.64 -14.14
N ASP A 229 -2.08 -23.91 -14.44
CA ASP A 229 -1.49 -24.86 -13.49
C ASP A 229 -0.17 -24.36 -12.84
N ASN A 230 0.52 -23.43 -13.50
CA ASN A 230 1.78 -22.86 -13.00
C ASN A 230 1.61 -21.47 -12.37
N LEU A 231 0.40 -20.94 -12.30
CA LEU A 231 0.13 -19.64 -11.67
C LEU A 231 0.05 -19.80 -10.15
N HIS A 232 0.92 -19.10 -9.44
CA HIS A 232 1.00 -19.21 -7.98
C HIS A 232 0.24 -18.10 -7.28
N PHE A 233 -0.74 -18.48 -6.45
CA PHE A 233 -1.46 -17.59 -5.55
C PHE A 233 -1.05 -17.83 -4.10
N GLU A 234 -0.72 -16.78 -3.39
CA GLU A 234 -0.44 -16.78 -1.95
C GLU A 234 -1.48 -15.92 -1.23
N LEU A 235 -2.09 -16.43 -0.17
CA LEU A 235 -3.10 -15.72 0.59
C LEU A 235 -2.57 -15.36 1.97
N LEU A 236 -2.50 -14.07 2.26
CA LEU A 236 -2.05 -13.55 3.55
C LEU A 236 -3.17 -12.78 4.25
N ILE A 237 -3.11 -12.75 5.59
CA ILE A 237 -3.96 -11.89 6.41
C ILE A 237 -3.11 -10.74 6.91
N VAL A 238 -3.61 -9.54 6.69
CA VAL A 238 -3.05 -8.31 7.26
C VAL A 238 -4.12 -7.62 8.09
N THR A 239 -3.86 -7.48 9.37
CA THR A 239 -4.68 -6.68 10.28
C THR A 239 -4.13 -5.26 10.32
N PRO A 240 -4.86 -4.25 9.83
CA PRO A 240 -4.42 -2.85 9.79
C PRO A 240 -4.32 -2.20 11.18
#